data_e128986b1c5c05a4b35c6b659670db3d
#
_entry.id   e128986b1c5c05a4b35c6b659670db3d
#
_cell.length_a   1.000
_cell.length_b   1.000
_cell.length_c   1.000
_cell.angle_alpha   90.00
_cell.angle_beta   90.00
_cell.angle_gamma   90.00
#
_symmetry.space_group_name_H-M   'P 1'
#
loop_
_entity.id
_entity.type
_entity.pdbx_description
1 polymer ?
#
loop_
_entity_poly.entity_id
_entity_poly.type
_entity_poly.pdbx_seq_one_letter_code
_entity_poly.pdbx_strand_id
1 'polypeptide(L)'
;MKKVVLIFSLFILIFLTGPKVEKPVIFKDLPEIKSNIDEIKSWIDDNESKFNNIKEGNESRIIFHDSVPKKTDLSMVYLHGFSGSSQDGFPVHINIAQKLNSNIYLPRLFAHGLKSSEPLIEYTGEKYLDSAREALAIGKKIGEKVILMCTSTGCTAALTLAANHPEVEALVMYAPNIRITHPLDFVATLPWGLYLVRR
;
A
#
# COMPACT_ATOMS: atom_id res chain seq x y z
N MET A 1 3.09 -47.84 24.12
CA MET A 1 2.83 -47.42 22.71
C MET A 1 1.54 -46.63 22.57
N LYS A 2 0.34 -47.13 22.89
CA LYS A 2 -0.94 -46.42 22.69
C LYS A 2 -1.00 -45.02 23.31
N LYS A 3 -0.51 -44.83 24.56
CA LYS A 3 -0.47 -43.51 25.23
C LYS A 3 0.44 -42.49 24.50
N VAL A 4 1.59 -42.93 23.98
CA VAL A 4 2.53 -42.06 23.23
C VAL A 4 1.89 -41.61 21.90
N VAL A 5 1.24 -42.53 21.20
CA VAL A 5 0.51 -42.21 19.95
C VAL A 5 -0.61 -41.21 20.21
N LEU A 6 -1.39 -41.42 21.31
CA LEU A 6 -2.46 -40.49 21.66
C LEU A 6 -1.95 -39.08 21.97
N ILE A 7 -0.86 -38.97 22.74
CA ILE A 7 -0.24 -37.67 23.06
C ILE A 7 0.26 -37.00 21.79
N PHE A 8 0.93 -37.73 20.91
CA PHE A 8 1.46 -37.20 19.64
C PHE A 8 0.32 -36.74 18.71
N SER A 9 -0.77 -37.52 18.62
CA SER A 9 -1.97 -37.13 17.86
C SER A 9 -2.63 -35.88 18.41
N LEU A 10 -2.66 -35.71 19.73
CA LEU A 10 -3.17 -34.49 20.37
C LEU A 10 -2.32 -33.26 20.04
N PHE A 11 -0.99 -33.39 20.06
CA PHE A 11 -0.08 -32.30 19.67
C PHE A 11 -0.27 -31.91 18.20
N ILE A 12 -0.40 -32.89 17.30
CA ILE A 12 -0.69 -32.62 15.87
C ILE A 12 -2.04 -31.90 15.73
N LEU A 13 -3.07 -32.33 16.45
CA LEU A 13 -4.38 -31.69 16.40
C LEU A 13 -4.32 -30.24 16.87
N ILE A 14 -3.68 -29.98 18.01
CA ILE A 14 -3.48 -28.62 18.53
C ILE A 14 -2.67 -27.76 17.53
N PHE A 15 -1.63 -28.32 16.92
CA PHE A 15 -0.87 -27.61 15.89
C PHE A 15 -1.73 -27.26 14.68
N LEU A 16 -2.48 -28.21 14.14
CA LEU A 16 -3.30 -28.01 12.93
C LEU A 16 -4.47 -27.05 13.13
N THR A 17 -5.03 -27.00 14.36
CA THR A 17 -6.13 -26.07 14.73
C THR A 17 -5.64 -24.69 15.17
N GLY A 18 -4.34 -24.46 15.19
CA GLY A 18 -3.77 -23.16 15.56
C GLY A 18 -4.12 -22.04 14.61
N PRO A 19 -4.06 -20.78 15.10
CA PRO A 19 -4.33 -19.62 14.28
C PRO A 19 -3.31 -19.52 13.13
N LYS A 20 -3.82 -19.21 11.94
CA LYS A 20 -3.02 -18.99 10.72
C LYS A 20 -3.15 -17.54 10.28
N VAL A 21 -2.16 -17.07 9.53
CA VAL A 21 -2.26 -15.80 8.82
C VAL A 21 -3.29 -15.97 7.70
N GLU A 22 -4.32 -15.15 7.72
CA GLU A 22 -5.27 -15.07 6.62
C GLU A 22 -4.62 -14.43 5.41
N LYS A 23 -4.88 -14.98 4.23
CA LYS A 23 -4.44 -14.34 2.99
C LYS A 23 -5.34 -13.14 2.74
N PRO A 24 -4.77 -11.97 2.38
CA PRO A 24 -5.58 -10.80 2.08
C PRO A 24 -6.50 -11.09 0.89
N VAL A 25 -7.73 -10.64 0.97
CA VAL A 25 -8.65 -10.63 -0.17
C VAL A 25 -8.19 -9.52 -1.12
N ILE A 26 -7.90 -9.88 -2.36
CA ILE A 26 -7.46 -8.92 -3.40
C ILE A 26 -8.68 -8.61 -4.27
N PHE A 27 -9.26 -7.44 -4.07
CA PHE A 27 -10.32 -6.93 -4.94
C PHE A 27 -9.71 -6.42 -6.25
N LYS A 28 -10.34 -6.77 -7.38
CA LYS A 28 -9.85 -6.35 -8.71
C LYS A 28 -10.40 -4.98 -9.11
N ASP A 29 -11.61 -4.65 -8.69
CA ASP A 29 -12.25 -3.40 -9.09
C ASP A 29 -11.67 -2.21 -8.32
N LEU A 30 -11.43 -1.10 -9.02
CA LEU A 30 -11.03 0.14 -8.37
C LEU A 30 -12.24 0.81 -7.72
N PRO A 31 -12.07 1.47 -6.57
CA PRO A 31 -13.14 2.24 -5.98
C PRO A 31 -13.50 3.43 -6.87
N GLU A 32 -14.77 3.79 -6.87
CA GLU A 32 -15.25 4.97 -7.59
C GLU A 32 -14.86 6.24 -6.83
N ILE A 33 -14.09 7.11 -7.48
CA ILE A 33 -13.80 8.46 -6.98
C ILE A 33 -14.84 9.41 -7.58
N LYS A 34 -15.75 9.88 -6.75
CA LYS A 34 -16.89 10.70 -7.16
C LYS A 34 -16.52 12.14 -7.54
N SER A 35 -15.39 12.65 -7.01
CA SER A 35 -14.91 13.99 -7.32
C SER A 35 -14.46 14.13 -8.77
N ASN A 36 -14.70 15.28 -9.38
CA ASN A 36 -14.04 15.68 -10.61
C ASN A 36 -12.63 16.21 -10.35
N ILE A 37 -11.88 16.60 -11.40
CA ILE A 37 -10.49 17.02 -11.25
C ILE A 37 -10.35 18.35 -10.48
N ASP A 38 -11.32 19.25 -10.61
CA ASP A 38 -11.29 20.56 -9.95
C ASP A 38 -11.55 20.43 -8.44
N GLU A 39 -12.34 19.45 -8.05
CA GLU A 39 -12.74 19.18 -6.66
C GLU A 39 -11.85 18.16 -5.96
N ILE A 40 -11.06 17.38 -6.70
CA ILE A 40 -10.34 16.23 -6.15
C ILE A 40 -9.35 16.64 -5.05
N LYS A 41 -8.75 17.81 -5.16
CA LYS A 41 -7.85 18.32 -4.13
C LYS A 41 -8.60 18.58 -2.83
N SER A 42 -9.72 19.30 -2.90
CA SER A 42 -10.56 19.56 -1.71
C SER A 42 -11.08 18.26 -1.11
N TRP A 43 -11.47 17.30 -1.94
CA TRP A 43 -11.92 15.99 -1.47
C TRP A 43 -10.81 15.24 -0.68
N ILE A 44 -9.56 15.31 -1.14
CA ILE A 44 -8.41 14.72 -0.42
C ILE A 44 -8.18 15.48 0.88
N ASP A 45 -8.14 16.81 0.84
CA ASP A 45 -7.93 17.66 2.00
C ASP A 45 -9.01 17.41 3.08
N ASP A 46 -10.28 17.25 2.66
CA ASP A 46 -11.40 16.91 3.55
C ASP A 46 -11.24 15.53 4.19
N ASN A 47 -10.74 14.53 3.42
CA ASN A 47 -10.49 13.20 3.94
C ASN A 47 -9.34 13.19 4.95
N GLU A 48 -8.26 13.91 4.68
CA GLU A 48 -7.13 14.04 5.61
C GLU A 48 -7.52 14.83 6.88
N SER A 49 -8.40 15.83 6.77
CA SER A 49 -8.86 16.64 7.91
C SER A 49 -9.63 15.83 8.97
N LYS A 50 -10.09 14.63 8.64
CA LYS A 50 -10.72 13.71 9.61
C LYS A 50 -9.71 13.16 10.62
N PHE A 51 -8.41 13.29 10.35
CA PHE A 51 -7.32 12.85 11.22
C PHE A 51 -6.66 14.07 11.87
N ASN A 52 -6.66 14.13 13.20
CA ASN A 52 -6.04 15.23 13.97
C ASN A 52 -4.59 14.92 14.39
N ASN A 53 -4.09 13.76 14.02
CA ASN A 53 -2.80 13.23 14.47
C ASN A 53 -1.86 12.85 13.32
N ILE A 54 -2.04 13.41 12.13
CA ILE A 54 -1.09 13.21 11.02
C ILE A 54 0.25 13.86 11.39
N LYS A 55 1.35 13.19 11.05
CA LYS A 55 2.69 13.78 11.11
C LYS A 55 2.82 14.80 10.00
N GLU A 56 3.37 15.95 10.32
CA GLU A 56 3.60 17.03 9.36
C GLU A 56 4.33 16.53 8.10
N GLY A 57 3.83 16.87 6.94
CA GLY A 57 4.37 16.49 5.63
C GLY A 57 4.01 15.08 5.18
N ASN A 58 3.23 14.32 5.97
CA ASN A 58 2.80 12.96 5.62
C ASN A 58 1.37 12.91 5.08
N GLU A 59 0.71 14.04 4.96
CA GLU A 59 -0.64 14.14 4.42
C GLU A 59 -0.68 13.68 2.97
N SER A 60 -1.77 13.03 2.57
CA SER A 60 -2.06 12.77 1.16
C SER A 60 -2.18 14.08 0.40
N ARG A 61 -1.57 14.17 -0.77
CA ARG A 61 -1.63 15.37 -1.59
C ARG A 61 -1.43 15.12 -3.07
N ILE A 62 -2.04 15.97 -3.90
CA ILE A 62 -1.72 16.07 -5.32
C ILE A 62 -0.81 17.27 -5.55
N ILE A 63 0.19 17.08 -6.39
CA ILE A 63 0.97 18.15 -6.99
C ILE A 63 0.62 18.16 -8.47
N PHE A 64 -0.10 19.19 -8.91
CA PHE A 64 -0.41 19.38 -10.31
C PHE A 64 0.80 19.94 -11.05
N HIS A 65 0.99 19.50 -12.29
CA HIS A 65 2.04 20.04 -13.17
C HIS A 65 1.76 21.50 -13.52
N ASP A 66 0.52 21.82 -13.83
CA ASP A 66 0.08 23.18 -14.15
C ASP A 66 -0.54 23.89 -12.95
N SER A 67 -0.58 25.22 -12.99
CA SER A 67 -1.24 26.04 -11.96
C SER A 67 -2.75 25.84 -11.90
N VAL A 68 -3.37 25.44 -13.01
CA VAL A 68 -4.80 25.10 -13.09
C VAL A 68 -4.91 23.59 -13.16
N PRO A 69 -5.71 22.95 -12.28
CA PRO A 69 -5.92 21.52 -12.29
C PRO A 69 -6.47 21.04 -13.63
N LYS A 70 -5.73 20.17 -14.30
CA LYS A 70 -6.18 19.49 -15.52
C LYS A 70 -5.52 18.13 -15.62
N LYS A 71 -6.15 17.22 -16.35
CA LYS A 71 -5.53 15.93 -16.67
C LYS A 71 -4.28 16.13 -17.52
N THR A 72 -3.27 15.32 -17.24
CA THR A 72 -2.07 15.19 -18.05
C THR A 72 -2.09 13.85 -18.81
N ASP A 73 -1.29 13.70 -19.86
CA ASP A 73 -1.19 12.43 -20.60
C ASP A 73 -0.73 11.29 -19.69
N LEU A 74 0.18 11.60 -18.78
CA LEU A 74 0.66 10.69 -17.75
C LEU A 74 0.37 11.30 -16.38
N SER A 75 -0.06 10.48 -15.43
CA SER A 75 0.00 10.80 -14.01
C SER A 75 0.94 9.85 -13.29
N MET A 76 1.44 10.27 -12.15
CA MET A 76 2.26 9.44 -11.29
C MET A 76 1.58 9.24 -9.94
N VAL A 77 1.66 8.02 -9.41
CA VAL A 77 1.26 7.70 -8.04
C VAL A 77 2.45 7.10 -7.32
N TYR A 78 2.82 7.66 -6.16
CA TYR A 78 3.93 7.14 -5.37
C TYR A 78 3.44 6.32 -4.19
N LEU A 79 3.69 5.02 -4.20
CA LEU A 79 3.34 4.09 -3.13
C LEU A 79 4.56 3.86 -2.23
N HIS A 80 4.53 4.43 -1.02
CA HIS A 80 5.62 4.32 -0.05
C HIS A 80 5.71 2.94 0.61
N GLY A 81 6.83 2.64 1.27
CA GLY A 81 7.07 1.38 1.95
C GLY A 81 6.34 1.24 3.29
N PHE A 82 6.46 0.07 3.91
CA PHE A 82 5.97 -0.20 5.27
C PHE A 82 6.66 0.73 6.29
N SER A 83 5.89 1.33 7.16
CA SER A 83 6.27 2.38 8.11
C SER A 83 6.86 3.65 7.51
N GLY A 84 6.81 3.79 6.18
CA GLY A 84 7.29 4.95 5.44
C GLY A 84 6.23 6.02 5.19
N SER A 85 6.57 6.95 4.32
CA SER A 85 5.69 8.01 3.83
C SER A 85 6.13 8.49 2.45
N SER A 86 5.43 9.48 1.88
CA SER A 86 5.84 10.13 0.64
C SER A 86 7.25 10.75 0.71
N GLN A 87 7.78 10.98 1.92
CA GLN A 87 9.14 11.51 2.12
C GLN A 87 10.23 10.54 1.69
N ASP A 88 9.96 9.22 1.69
CA ASP A 88 10.94 8.21 1.28
C ASP A 88 11.39 8.36 -0.18
N GLY A 89 10.53 8.91 -1.02
CA GLY A 89 10.82 9.15 -2.44
C GLY A 89 11.34 10.55 -2.75
N PHE A 90 11.33 11.45 -1.76
CA PHE A 90 11.73 12.85 -1.98
C PHE A 90 13.25 13.01 -2.21
N PRO A 91 13.67 13.85 -3.15
CA PRO A 91 12.88 14.63 -4.12
C PRO A 91 12.64 13.88 -5.45
N VAL A 92 13.05 12.61 -5.57
CA VAL A 92 13.19 11.90 -6.86
C VAL A 92 11.83 11.74 -7.56
N HIS A 93 10.79 11.35 -6.86
CA HIS A 93 9.45 11.16 -7.41
C HIS A 93 8.87 12.46 -7.98
N ILE A 94 9.05 13.59 -7.28
CA ILE A 94 8.60 14.90 -7.75
C ILE A 94 9.39 15.34 -9.00
N ASN A 95 10.72 15.16 -8.98
CA ASN A 95 11.58 15.54 -10.10
C ASN A 95 11.25 14.71 -11.36
N ILE A 96 10.92 13.43 -11.21
CA ILE A 96 10.50 12.59 -12.33
C ILE A 96 9.15 13.07 -12.87
N ALA A 97 8.16 13.30 -11.99
CA ALA A 97 6.86 13.82 -12.39
C ALA A 97 6.98 15.13 -13.18
N GLN A 98 7.79 16.06 -12.69
CA GLN A 98 8.05 17.33 -13.38
C GLN A 98 8.68 17.14 -14.78
N LYS A 99 9.67 16.25 -14.90
CA LYS A 99 10.31 15.94 -16.19
C LYS A 99 9.37 15.28 -17.19
N LEU A 100 8.36 14.56 -16.70
CA LEU A 100 7.34 13.91 -17.52
C LEU A 100 6.12 14.81 -17.77
N ASN A 101 6.13 16.06 -17.31
CA ASN A 101 4.98 16.97 -17.36
C ASN A 101 3.72 16.32 -16.80
N SER A 102 3.84 15.57 -15.72
CA SER A 102 2.76 14.78 -15.14
C SER A 102 2.31 15.28 -13.78
N ASN A 103 1.02 15.18 -13.52
CA ASN A 103 0.49 15.30 -12.18
C ASN A 103 0.99 14.15 -11.32
N ILE A 104 1.20 14.38 -10.03
CA ILE A 104 1.60 13.33 -9.10
C ILE A 104 0.69 13.32 -7.88
N TYR A 105 0.22 12.12 -7.50
CA TYR A 105 -0.46 11.86 -6.24
C TYR A 105 0.46 11.16 -5.26
N LEU A 106 0.50 11.70 -4.06
CA LEU A 106 1.29 11.21 -2.93
C LEU A 106 0.33 10.76 -1.82
N PRO A 107 -0.14 9.51 -1.85
CA PRO A 107 -1.05 9.00 -0.82
C PRO A 107 -0.36 8.82 0.53
N ARG A 108 -1.09 9.02 1.60
CA ARG A 108 -0.83 8.45 2.91
C ARG A 108 -1.55 7.10 2.96
N LEU A 109 -0.82 6.02 2.77
CA LEU A 109 -1.40 4.68 2.75
C LEU A 109 -1.95 4.30 4.14
N PHE A 110 -2.89 3.36 4.16
CA PHE A 110 -3.63 2.98 5.36
C PHE A 110 -2.73 2.76 6.59
N ALA A 111 -3.14 3.30 7.72
CA ALA A 111 -2.47 3.26 9.03
C ALA A 111 -1.09 3.95 9.09
N HIS A 112 -0.60 4.56 8.00
CA HIS A 112 0.70 5.22 7.96
C HIS A 112 0.59 6.72 8.30
N GLY A 113 1.74 7.34 8.57
CA GLY A 113 1.86 8.78 8.72
C GLY A 113 1.20 9.38 9.97
N LEU A 114 0.76 8.58 10.93
CA LEU A 114 0.07 9.05 12.13
C LEU A 114 1.02 9.15 13.34
N LYS A 115 0.78 10.17 14.20
CA LYS A 115 1.37 10.26 15.54
C LYS A 115 0.59 9.29 16.44
N SER A 116 1.22 8.19 16.84
CA SER A 116 0.63 7.18 17.70
C SER A 116 1.71 6.53 18.57
N SER A 117 1.35 6.13 19.79
CA SER A 117 2.20 5.27 20.63
C SER A 117 2.30 3.85 20.08
N GLU A 118 1.30 3.41 19.32
CA GLU A 118 1.24 2.11 18.66
C GLU A 118 1.01 2.31 17.15
N PRO A 119 2.04 2.77 16.43
CA PRO A 119 1.93 2.99 15.00
C PRO A 119 1.64 1.65 14.30
N LEU A 120 0.80 1.70 13.28
CA LEU A 120 0.45 0.56 12.44
C LEU A 120 -0.34 -0.56 13.16
N ILE A 121 -0.88 -0.34 14.37
CA ILE A 121 -1.66 -1.36 15.09
C ILE A 121 -2.88 -1.85 14.29
N GLU A 122 -3.48 -0.97 13.50
CA GLU A 122 -4.63 -1.28 12.65
C GLU A 122 -4.25 -1.80 11.26
N TYR A 123 -2.94 -1.87 10.97
CA TYR A 123 -2.45 -2.30 9.67
C TYR A 123 -2.86 -3.73 9.35
N THR A 124 -3.44 -3.91 8.17
CA THR A 124 -3.64 -5.20 7.53
C THR A 124 -3.22 -5.12 6.07
N GLY A 125 -2.77 -6.24 5.50
CA GLY A 125 -2.39 -6.28 4.08
C GLY A 125 -3.55 -5.91 3.14
N GLU A 126 -4.77 -6.29 3.52
CA GLU A 126 -5.99 -5.97 2.76
C GLU A 126 -6.25 -4.46 2.73
N LYS A 127 -6.34 -3.81 3.89
CA LYS A 127 -6.58 -2.36 3.98
C LYS A 127 -5.46 -1.55 3.32
N TYR A 128 -4.22 -2.05 3.39
CA TYR A 128 -3.10 -1.43 2.70
C TYR A 128 -3.26 -1.51 1.18
N LEU A 129 -3.63 -2.68 0.64
CA LEU A 129 -3.92 -2.85 -0.78
C LEU A 129 -5.13 -2.02 -1.23
N ASP A 130 -6.15 -1.90 -0.39
CA ASP A 130 -7.33 -1.07 -0.68
C ASP A 130 -6.95 0.41 -0.78
N SER A 131 -6.09 0.91 0.12
CA SER A 131 -5.59 2.29 0.01
C SER A 131 -4.73 2.51 -1.24
N ALA A 132 -3.98 1.49 -1.69
CA ALA A 132 -3.23 1.56 -2.93
C ALA A 132 -4.14 1.52 -4.18
N ARG A 133 -5.26 0.77 -4.13
CA ARG A 133 -6.30 0.78 -5.17
C ARG A 133 -6.98 2.15 -5.30
N GLU A 134 -7.31 2.77 -4.15
CA GLU A 134 -7.82 4.13 -4.12
C GLU A 134 -6.81 5.11 -4.72
N ALA A 135 -5.53 4.96 -4.39
CA ALA A 135 -4.48 5.80 -4.96
C ALA A 135 -4.37 5.65 -6.49
N LEU A 136 -4.49 4.43 -7.03
CA LEU A 136 -4.55 4.21 -8.48
C LEU A 136 -5.80 4.86 -9.09
N ALA A 137 -6.96 4.74 -8.45
CA ALA A 137 -8.20 5.37 -8.92
C ALA A 137 -8.07 6.90 -8.98
N ILE A 138 -7.41 7.52 -7.99
CA ILE A 138 -7.09 8.96 -8.01
C ILE A 138 -6.11 9.27 -9.14
N GLY A 139 -5.07 8.46 -9.32
CA GLY A 139 -4.13 8.59 -10.44
C GLY A 139 -4.84 8.67 -11.79
N LYS A 140 -5.83 7.82 -12.02
CA LYS A 140 -6.66 7.82 -13.24
C LYS A 140 -7.55 9.07 -13.40
N LYS A 141 -7.89 9.75 -12.32
CA LYS A 141 -8.61 11.04 -12.38
C LYS A 141 -7.71 12.18 -12.84
N ILE A 142 -6.44 12.15 -12.51
CA ILE A 142 -5.49 13.23 -12.76
C ILE A 142 -4.58 12.99 -13.98
N GLY A 143 -4.67 11.82 -14.64
CA GLY A 143 -3.95 11.50 -15.87
C GLY A 143 -4.70 10.47 -16.72
N GLU A 144 -4.35 10.40 -18.00
CA GLU A 144 -4.94 9.41 -18.92
C GLU A 144 -4.33 8.02 -18.67
N LYS A 145 -3.03 7.96 -18.47
CA LYS A 145 -2.29 6.74 -18.11
C LYS A 145 -1.54 6.95 -16.81
N VAL A 146 -1.35 5.89 -16.04
CA VAL A 146 -0.76 5.98 -14.70
C VAL A 146 0.59 5.28 -14.64
N ILE A 147 1.59 5.98 -14.12
CA ILE A 147 2.87 5.40 -13.72
C ILE A 147 2.82 5.17 -12.21
N LEU A 148 3.02 3.93 -11.76
CA LEU A 148 3.20 3.62 -10.34
C LEU A 148 4.68 3.66 -10.01
N MET A 149 5.07 4.58 -9.15
CA MET A 149 6.39 4.62 -8.54
C MET A 149 6.29 4.14 -7.10
N CYS A 150 7.24 3.34 -6.64
CA CYS A 150 7.08 2.67 -5.36
C CYS A 150 8.39 2.36 -4.66
N THR A 151 8.32 2.18 -3.35
CA THR A 151 9.44 1.74 -2.50
C THR A 151 9.02 0.52 -1.67
N SER A 152 9.90 -0.48 -1.58
CA SER A 152 9.78 -1.65 -0.69
C SER A 152 8.41 -2.34 -0.78
N THR A 153 7.62 -2.38 0.30
CA THR A 153 6.27 -2.97 0.36
C THR A 153 5.28 -2.24 -0.57
N GLY A 154 5.48 -0.93 -0.82
CA GLY A 154 4.72 -0.21 -1.84
C GLY A 154 4.83 -0.85 -3.23
N CYS A 155 5.98 -1.45 -3.53
CA CYS A 155 6.17 -2.15 -4.80
C CYS A 155 5.42 -3.49 -4.86
N THR A 156 5.19 -4.16 -3.72
CA THR A 156 4.30 -5.33 -3.67
C THR A 156 2.88 -4.94 -4.08
N ALA A 157 2.38 -3.81 -3.55
CA ALA A 157 1.08 -3.27 -3.94
C ALA A 157 1.07 -2.85 -5.42
N ALA A 158 2.09 -2.12 -5.88
CA ALA A 158 2.21 -1.67 -7.28
C ALA A 158 2.18 -2.84 -8.28
N LEU A 159 2.92 -3.92 -7.99
CA LEU A 159 2.92 -5.14 -8.80
C LEU A 159 1.54 -5.81 -8.83
N THR A 160 0.88 -5.88 -7.66
CA THR A 160 -0.47 -6.44 -7.56
C THR A 160 -1.47 -5.63 -8.40
N LEU A 161 -1.37 -4.29 -8.35
CA LEU A 161 -2.21 -3.42 -9.15
C LEU A 161 -1.92 -3.57 -10.64
N ALA A 162 -0.66 -3.51 -11.06
CA ALA A 162 -0.29 -3.61 -12.47
C ALA A 162 -0.69 -4.96 -13.10
N ALA A 163 -0.68 -6.05 -12.32
CA ALA A 163 -1.12 -7.35 -12.79
C ALA A 163 -2.63 -7.43 -13.10
N ASN A 164 -3.44 -6.52 -12.53
CA ASN A 164 -4.90 -6.52 -12.65
C ASN A 164 -5.45 -5.31 -13.42
N HIS A 165 -4.62 -4.28 -13.66
CA HIS A 165 -5.04 -2.99 -14.23
C HIS A 165 -4.14 -2.63 -15.43
N PRO A 166 -4.60 -2.91 -16.67
CA PRO A 166 -3.81 -2.64 -17.89
C PRO A 166 -3.60 -1.14 -18.17
N GLU A 167 -4.32 -0.27 -17.48
CA GLU A 167 -4.10 1.18 -17.52
C GLU A 167 -2.84 1.65 -16.79
N VAL A 168 -2.19 0.79 -16.02
CA VAL A 168 -0.85 1.06 -15.47
C VAL A 168 0.18 0.95 -16.58
N GLU A 169 0.67 2.11 -17.04
CA GLU A 169 1.58 2.21 -18.17
C GLU A 169 2.99 1.74 -17.83
N ALA A 170 3.48 2.04 -16.61
CA ALA A 170 4.82 1.67 -16.19
C ALA A 170 4.93 1.55 -14.66
N LEU A 171 5.96 0.80 -14.23
CA LEU A 171 6.39 0.68 -12.84
C LEU A 171 7.81 1.23 -12.67
N VAL A 172 8.01 2.09 -11.67
CA VAL A 172 9.34 2.55 -11.23
C VAL A 172 9.52 2.06 -9.80
N MET A 173 10.41 1.09 -9.60
CA MET A 173 10.52 0.37 -8.33
C MET A 173 11.85 0.63 -7.64
N TYR A 174 11.82 1.05 -6.37
CA TYR A 174 12.98 1.19 -5.49
C TYR A 174 13.01 0.07 -4.45
N ALA A 175 14.09 -0.68 -4.40
CA ALA A 175 14.29 -1.77 -3.44
C ALA A 175 13.01 -2.60 -3.20
N PRO A 176 12.40 -3.18 -4.25
CA PRO A 176 11.09 -3.81 -4.17
C PRO A 176 11.10 -5.01 -3.23
N ASN A 177 10.12 -5.07 -2.32
CA ASN A 177 9.90 -6.22 -1.45
C ASN A 177 9.00 -7.23 -2.19
N ILE A 178 9.60 -8.12 -2.96
CA ILE A 178 8.86 -9.12 -3.75
C ILE A 178 8.77 -10.46 -3.02
N ARG A 179 9.85 -10.83 -2.31
CA ARG A 179 9.93 -12.10 -1.60
C ARG A 179 10.94 -12.01 -0.46
N ILE A 180 10.57 -12.62 0.66
CA ILE A 180 11.52 -12.92 1.74
C ILE A 180 12.31 -14.16 1.32
N THR A 181 13.65 -14.07 1.31
CA THR A 181 14.52 -15.18 0.86
C THR A 181 15.07 -16.03 2.02
N HIS A 182 14.58 -15.81 3.25
CA HIS A 182 15.02 -16.58 4.40
C HIS A 182 14.48 -18.01 4.32
N PRO A 183 15.30 -19.07 4.58
CA PRO A 183 14.87 -20.47 4.47
C PRO A 183 13.67 -20.84 5.36
N LEU A 184 13.42 -20.08 6.42
CA LEU A 184 12.32 -20.29 7.37
C LEU A 184 11.15 -19.30 7.17
N ASP A 185 11.07 -18.58 6.05
CA ASP A 185 10.01 -17.62 5.77
C ASP A 185 8.60 -18.26 5.85
N PHE A 186 8.49 -19.53 5.42
CA PHE A 186 7.25 -20.28 5.47
C PHE A 186 6.72 -20.50 6.91
N VAL A 187 7.59 -20.46 7.93
CA VAL A 187 7.19 -20.68 9.33
C VAL A 187 6.16 -19.64 9.77
N ALA A 188 6.28 -18.40 9.32
CA ALA A 188 5.33 -17.34 9.64
C ALA A 188 3.90 -17.64 9.14
N THR A 189 3.76 -18.46 8.09
CA THR A 189 2.46 -18.82 7.48
C THR A 189 1.87 -20.12 8.03
N LEU A 190 2.63 -20.85 8.85
CA LEU A 190 2.15 -22.06 9.51
C LEU A 190 1.16 -21.72 10.64
N PRO A 191 0.33 -22.70 11.09
CA PRO A 191 -0.40 -22.56 12.34
C PRO A 191 0.56 -22.16 13.46
N TRP A 192 0.16 -21.20 14.30
CA TRP A 192 1.00 -20.62 15.37
C TRP A 192 2.24 -19.87 14.89
N GLY A 193 2.50 -19.78 13.58
CA GLY A 193 3.74 -19.22 13.03
C GLY A 193 4.02 -17.79 13.49
N LEU A 194 3.00 -16.92 13.49
CA LEU A 194 3.15 -15.53 13.98
C LEU A 194 3.56 -15.45 15.46
N TYR A 195 3.11 -16.39 16.30
CA TYR A 195 3.51 -16.42 17.71
C TYR A 195 4.98 -16.83 17.87
N LEU A 196 5.51 -17.64 16.94
CA LEU A 196 6.90 -18.06 16.96
C LEU A 196 7.86 -16.97 16.49
N VAL A 197 7.46 -16.15 15.49
CA VAL A 197 8.33 -15.11 14.91
C VAL A 197 8.22 -13.75 15.62
N ARG A 198 7.21 -13.54 16.48
CA ARG A 198 7.05 -12.28 17.26
C ARG A 198 7.88 -12.23 18.54
N ARG A 199 8.60 -13.28 18.89
CA ARG A 199 9.52 -13.35 20.02
C ARG A 199 10.95 -13.18 19.53
#